data_1eb3c6e0e87d411ad094dd2d4aad2b31
#
_entry.id   1eb3c6e0e87d411ad094dd2d4aad2b31
#
_cell.length_a   1.000
_cell.length_b   1.000
_cell.length_c   1.000
_cell.angle_alpha   90.00
_cell.angle_beta   90.00
_cell.angle_gamma   90.00
#
_symmetry.space_group_name_H-M   'P 1'
#
loop_
_entity.id
_entity.type
_entity.pdbx_description
1 polymer ?
#
loop_
_entity_poly.entity_id
_entity_poly.type
_entity_poly.pdbx_seq_one_letter_code
_entity_poly.pdbx_strand_id
1 'polypeptide(L)' 'MQFKTNAGCQKCVAAINKAVKAKFPDAELEWNLETADKVLHVYGVPENSTHAAQIESAIKEAGFSGSWLTHGDENK' A
#
# COMPACT_ATOMS: atom_id res chain seq x y z
N MET A 1 3.20 -6.28 4.63
CA MET A 1 1.84 -6.17 4.06
C MET A 1 1.94 -5.78 2.60
N GLN A 2 1.03 -6.28 1.80
CA GLN A 2 0.98 -5.97 0.38
C GLN A 2 -0.38 -5.36 0.05
N PHE A 3 -0.37 -4.39 -0.84
CA PHE A 3 -1.58 -3.71 -1.26
C PHE A 3 -1.60 -3.60 -2.77
N LYS A 4 -2.73 -3.95 -3.35
CA LYS A 4 -2.96 -3.79 -4.78
C LYS A 4 -3.49 -2.37 -5.00
N THR A 5 -2.81 -1.60 -5.85
CA THR A 5 -3.17 -0.21 -6.07
C THR A 5 -3.34 0.07 -7.56
N ASN A 6 -3.88 1.25 -7.85
CA ASN A 6 -3.98 1.73 -9.23
C ASN A 6 -2.95 2.82 -9.53
N ALA A 7 -1.91 2.93 -8.71
CA ALA A 7 -0.89 3.97 -8.90
C ALA A 7 0.13 3.51 -9.93
N GLY A 8 0.01 4.01 -11.15
CA GLY A 8 0.85 3.57 -12.26
C GLY A 8 1.93 4.55 -12.69
N CYS A 9 2.12 5.67 -12.01
CA CYS A 9 3.12 6.65 -12.37
C CYS A 9 3.96 7.02 -11.16
N GLN A 10 5.12 7.64 -11.42
CA GLN A 10 6.03 7.98 -10.32
C GLN A 10 5.43 9.01 -9.37
N LYS A 11 4.69 9.96 -9.90
CA LYS A 11 4.03 10.93 -9.04
C LYS A 11 2.97 10.28 -8.17
N CYS A 12 2.28 9.30 -8.72
CA CYS A 12 1.27 8.55 -7.98
C CYS A 12 1.92 7.79 -6.82
N VAL A 13 3.02 7.11 -7.11
CA VAL A 13 3.77 6.38 -6.10
C VAL A 13 4.26 7.32 -5.01
N ALA A 14 4.80 8.47 -5.39
CA ALA A 14 5.31 9.43 -4.42
C ALA A 14 4.21 9.96 -3.53
N ALA A 15 3.03 10.22 -4.08
CA ALA A 15 1.91 10.72 -3.29
C ALA A 15 1.47 9.69 -2.25
N ILE A 16 1.39 8.43 -2.64
CA ILE A 16 1.00 7.37 -1.71
C ILE A 16 2.09 7.18 -0.65
N ASN A 17 3.36 7.18 -1.06
CA ASN A 17 4.45 7.04 -0.11
C ASN A 17 4.38 8.13 0.96
N LYS A 18 4.16 9.36 0.53
CA LYS A 18 4.08 10.48 1.46
C LYS A 18 2.90 10.31 2.42
N ALA A 19 1.74 9.89 1.90
CA ALA A 19 0.56 9.72 2.73
C ALA A 19 0.76 8.60 3.75
N VAL A 20 1.34 7.47 3.33
CA VAL A 20 1.57 6.36 4.24
C VAL A 20 2.61 6.73 5.30
N LYS A 21 3.69 7.39 4.90
CA LYS A 21 4.74 7.76 5.85
C LYS A 21 4.28 8.82 6.83
N ALA A 22 3.28 9.61 6.47
CA ALA A 22 2.70 10.55 7.40
C ALA A 22 2.04 9.83 8.58
N LYS A 23 1.50 8.64 8.33
CA LYS A 23 0.87 7.85 9.38
C LYS A 23 1.85 6.89 10.05
N PHE A 24 2.82 6.39 9.30
CA PHE A 24 3.81 5.42 9.79
C PHE A 24 5.20 5.86 9.35
N PRO A 25 5.82 6.80 10.07
CA PRO A 25 7.11 7.36 9.63
C PRO A 25 8.22 6.33 9.50
N ASP A 26 8.12 5.23 10.25
CA ASP A 26 9.15 4.19 10.23
C ASP A 26 8.89 3.13 9.17
N ALA A 27 7.79 3.22 8.44
CA ALA A 27 7.46 2.23 7.42
C ALA A 27 8.40 2.35 6.23
N GLU A 28 8.75 1.20 5.67
CA GLU A 28 9.49 1.14 4.42
C GLU A 28 8.57 0.64 3.33
N LEU A 29 8.66 1.27 2.18
CA LEU A 29 7.74 1.01 1.08
C LEU A 29 8.52 0.58 -0.14
N GLU A 30 8.08 -0.54 -0.74
CA GLU A 30 8.62 -1.03 -2.00
C GLU A 30 7.48 -1.23 -2.98
N TRP A 31 7.74 -0.94 -4.24
CA TRP A 31 6.71 -1.03 -5.26
C TRP A 31 7.10 -2.02 -6.33
N ASN A 32 6.14 -2.84 -6.74
CA ASN A 32 6.27 -3.68 -7.91
C ASN A 32 5.38 -3.10 -9.01
N LEU A 33 5.98 -2.43 -9.96
CA LEU A 33 5.26 -1.77 -11.05
C LEU A 33 5.37 -2.52 -12.36
N GLU A 34 5.99 -3.69 -12.34
CA GLU A 34 6.23 -4.44 -13.56
C GLU A 34 5.01 -5.22 -14.02
N THR A 35 4.08 -5.46 -13.13
CA THR A 35 2.87 -6.21 -13.46
C THR A 35 1.72 -5.25 -13.71
N ALA A 36 0.62 -5.78 -14.25
CA ALA A 36 -0.58 -4.98 -14.46
C ALA A 36 -1.11 -4.42 -13.15
N ASP A 37 -1.03 -5.22 -12.10
CA ASP A 37 -1.40 -4.76 -10.77
C ASP A 37 -0.19 -4.08 -10.13
N LYS A 38 -0.37 -2.83 -9.70
CA LYS A 38 0.70 -2.09 -9.06
C LYS A 38 0.65 -2.42 -7.58
N VAL A 39 1.60 -3.23 -7.13
CA VAL A 39 1.58 -3.76 -5.76
C VAL A 39 2.54 -2.97 -4.89
N LEU A 40 2.03 -2.50 -3.76
CA LEU A 40 2.83 -1.84 -2.74
C LEU A 40 3.14 -2.81 -1.63
N HIS A 41 4.42 -2.94 -1.32
CA HIS A 41 4.89 -3.73 -0.17
C HIS A 41 5.23 -2.79 0.96
N VAL A 42 4.67 -3.02 2.13
CA VAL A 42 4.93 -2.19 3.31
C VAL A 42 5.63 -3.04 4.36
N TYR A 43 6.77 -2.55 4.82
CA TYR A 43 7.58 -3.21 5.84
C TYR A 43 7.71 -2.29 7.05
N GLY A 44 8.02 -2.87 8.20
CA GLY A 44 8.21 -2.11 9.41
C GLY A 44 6.94 -1.76 10.15
N VAL A 45 5.80 -2.26 9.68
CA VAL A 45 4.51 -2.06 10.32
C VAL A 45 3.93 -3.44 10.62
N PRO A 46 3.49 -3.69 11.86
CA PRO A 46 2.86 -4.98 12.16
C PRO A 46 1.67 -5.24 11.26
N GLU A 47 1.58 -6.46 10.74
CA GLU A 47 0.53 -6.81 9.79
C GLU A 47 -0.74 -7.18 10.54
N ASN A 48 -1.73 -6.30 10.47
CA ASN A 48 -3.06 -6.59 11.01
C ASN A 48 -4.08 -5.73 10.29
N SER A 49 -5.35 -6.04 10.51
CA SER A 49 -6.41 -5.36 9.77
C SER A 49 -6.52 -3.88 10.14
N THR A 50 -6.17 -3.51 11.37
CA THR A 50 -6.21 -2.12 11.77
C THR A 50 -5.19 -1.30 10.99
N HIS A 51 -3.95 -1.77 10.94
CA HIS A 51 -2.91 -1.06 10.20
C HIS A 51 -3.20 -1.08 8.69
N ALA A 52 -3.70 -2.20 8.19
CA ALA A 52 -4.05 -2.28 6.77
C ALA A 52 -5.13 -1.27 6.41
N ALA A 53 -6.14 -1.12 7.26
CA ALA A 53 -7.20 -0.14 7.02
C ALA A 53 -6.64 1.28 7.00
N GLN A 54 -5.69 1.57 7.88
CA GLN A 54 -5.08 2.90 7.92
C GLN A 54 -4.27 3.18 6.67
N ILE A 55 -3.56 2.17 6.17
CA ILE A 55 -2.78 2.33 4.94
C ILE A 55 -3.70 2.47 3.73
N GLU A 56 -4.78 1.68 3.68
CA GLU A 56 -5.77 1.84 2.62
C GLU A 56 -6.38 3.24 2.64
N SER A 57 -6.63 3.75 3.82
CA SER A 57 -7.17 5.09 3.98
C SER A 57 -6.18 6.13 3.46
N ALA A 58 -4.90 5.95 3.75
CA ALA A 58 -3.86 6.86 3.28
C ALA A 58 -3.80 6.86 1.75
N ILE A 59 -3.88 5.66 1.14
CA ILE A 59 -3.88 5.56 -0.31
C ILE A 59 -5.07 6.29 -0.90
N LYS A 60 -6.23 6.14 -0.28
CA LYS A 60 -7.45 6.79 -0.75
C LYS A 60 -7.34 8.31 -0.60
N GLU A 61 -6.77 8.77 0.50
CA GLU A 61 -6.59 10.21 0.70
C GLU A 61 -5.65 10.80 -0.33
N ALA A 62 -4.71 10.02 -0.83
CA ALA A 62 -3.82 10.47 -1.89
C ALA A 62 -4.49 10.51 -3.26
N GLY A 63 -5.74 10.06 -3.35
CA GLY A 63 -6.49 10.09 -4.60
C GLY A 63 -6.44 8.79 -5.39
N PHE A 64 -6.05 7.70 -4.76
CA PHE A 64 -5.92 6.41 -5.43
C PHE A 64 -6.73 5.36 -4.68
N SER A 65 -6.77 4.14 -5.21
CA SER A 65 -7.41 3.05 -4.53
C SER A 65 -6.39 1.97 -4.20
N GLY A 66 -6.58 1.32 -3.06
CA GLY A 66 -5.71 0.26 -2.64
C GLY A 66 -6.50 -0.79 -1.88
N SER A 67 -6.11 -2.04 -2.06
CA SER A 67 -6.75 -3.16 -1.38
C SER A 67 -5.68 -4.01 -0.73
N TRP A 68 -5.90 -4.33 0.54
CA TRP A 68 -4.98 -5.18 1.30
C TRP A 68 -5.05 -6.59 0.77
N LEU A 69 -3.89 -7.12 0.39
CA LEU A 69 -3.77 -8.49 -0.06
C LEU A 69 -3.34 -9.35 1.12
N THR A 70 -4.25 -10.19 1.58
CA THR A 70 -3.97 -11.08 2.71
C THR A 70 -3.55 -12.44 2.19
N HIS A 71 -2.65 -13.08 2.92
CA HIS A 71 -2.16 -14.39 2.51
C HIS A 71 -3.25 -15.46 2.59
N GLY A 72 -4.18 -15.29 3.51
CA GLY A 72 -5.24 -16.26 3.65
C GLY A 72 -6.06 -16.43 2.41
N ASP A 73 -6.19 -15.38 1.62
CA ASP A 73 -7.00 -15.42 0.43
C ASP A 73 -6.38 -16.25 -0.68
N GLU A 74 -5.09 -16.41 -0.64
CA GLU A 74 -4.37 -17.10 -1.70
C GLU A 74 -4.56 -18.60 -1.66
N ASN A 75 -5.03 -19.10 -0.57
CA ASN A 75 -5.17 -20.52 -0.38
C ASN A 75 -6.54 -21.06 -0.82
N LYS A 76 -7.35 -20.21 -1.35
CA LYS A 76 -8.69 -20.60 -1.78
C LYS A 76 -8.69 -21.35 -3.09
#